data_730b10d24dddb231bce2f9d19382fd06
#
_entry.id   730b10d24dddb231bce2f9d19382fd06
#
_cell.length_a   1.000
_cell.length_b   1.000
_cell.length_c   1.000
_cell.angle_alpha   90.00
_cell.angle_beta   90.00
_cell.angle_gamma   90.00
#
_symmetry.space_group_name_H-M   'P 1'
#
loop_
_entity.id
_entity.type
_entity.pdbx_description
1 polymer ?
#
loop_
_entity_poly.entity_id
_entity_poly.type
_entity_poly.pdbx_seq_one_letter_code
_entity_poly.pdbx_strand_id
1 'polypeptide(L)'
;MTAPDQPFIRLRNVRKVYRSQGQEFLAVSDVTMDVQEGELISLVGPSGCGKTTVVKILAGLHDADGGTVQIGNARTPFDPARDIGMVFQQALLLKWRTILDNVLLPAEIVGLPIKAARTRARELLHLVGLAGHEDKYPQQLSGGMQQRTAIARAFIHDPKLILMD
;
A
#
# COMPACT_ATOMS: atom_id res chain seq x y z
N MET A 1 34.79 5.17 6.30
CA MET A 1 33.99 5.40 5.06
C MET A 1 32.69 4.61 5.22
N THR A 2 31.60 5.28 5.55
CA THR A 2 30.27 4.67 5.54
C THR A 2 29.94 4.31 4.09
N ALA A 3 29.57 3.03 3.84
CA ALA A 3 29.08 2.61 2.53
C ALA A 3 27.95 3.56 2.09
N PRO A 4 27.87 3.95 0.80
CA PRO A 4 26.80 4.82 0.33
C PRO A 4 25.47 4.21 0.73
N ASP A 5 24.59 5.03 1.24
CA ASP A 5 23.28 4.63 1.73
C ASP A 5 22.53 3.98 0.55
N GLN A 6 22.31 2.66 0.62
CA GLN A 6 21.60 1.96 -0.45
C GLN A 6 20.12 2.37 -0.39
N PRO A 7 19.53 2.78 -1.50
CA PRO A 7 18.13 3.17 -1.51
C PRO A 7 17.24 2.01 -1.02
N PHE A 8 16.15 2.36 -0.36
CA PHE A 8 15.16 1.39 0.11
C PHE A 8 14.37 0.78 -1.06
N ILE A 9 14.04 1.60 -2.07
CA ILE A 9 13.46 1.12 -3.33
C ILE A 9 14.39 1.48 -4.47
N ARG A 10 14.63 0.50 -5.35
CA ARG A 10 15.39 0.70 -6.59
C ARG A 10 14.63 0.08 -7.77
N LEU A 11 14.26 0.93 -8.71
CA LEU A 11 13.71 0.52 -10.01
C LEU A 11 14.74 0.83 -11.09
N ARG A 12 14.94 -0.12 -12.02
CA ARG A 12 15.84 0.06 -13.17
C ARG A 12 15.16 -0.45 -14.43
N ASN A 13 14.91 0.46 -15.37
CA ASN A 13 14.31 0.19 -16.67
C ASN A 13 13.04 -0.69 -16.58
N VAL A 14 12.21 -0.43 -15.56
CA VAL A 14 11.01 -1.23 -15.31
C VAL A 14 10.01 -1.03 -16.44
N ARG A 15 9.57 -2.15 -17.03
CA ARG A 15 8.64 -2.20 -18.14
C ARG A 15 7.45 -3.09 -17.81
N LYS A 16 6.24 -2.67 -18.25
CA LYS A 16 5.02 -3.48 -18.13
C LYS A 16 4.16 -3.40 -19.37
N VAL A 17 3.78 -4.54 -19.91
CA VAL A 17 2.87 -4.71 -21.04
C VAL A 17 1.67 -5.54 -20.59
N TYR A 18 0.48 -5.03 -20.76
CA TYR A 18 -0.75 -5.81 -20.57
C TYR A 18 -1.14 -6.45 -21.90
N ARG A 19 -1.56 -7.71 -21.85
CA ARG A 19 -2.04 -8.47 -22.99
C ARG A 19 -3.50 -8.82 -22.79
N SER A 20 -4.37 -8.38 -23.70
CA SER A 20 -5.79 -8.69 -23.67
C SER A 20 -6.32 -8.88 -25.09
N GLN A 21 -7.04 -9.95 -25.32
CA GLN A 21 -7.69 -10.25 -26.61
C GLN A 21 -6.77 -10.13 -27.84
N GLY A 22 -5.50 -10.58 -27.69
CA GLY A 22 -4.51 -10.52 -28.77
C GLY A 22 -3.89 -9.11 -29.01
N GLN A 23 -4.27 -8.12 -28.24
CA GLN A 23 -3.68 -6.77 -28.26
C GLN A 23 -2.71 -6.59 -27.10
N GLU A 24 -1.61 -5.92 -27.39
CA GLU A 24 -0.62 -5.51 -26.38
C GLU A 24 -0.78 -4.02 -26.07
N PHE A 25 -0.82 -3.69 -24.78
CA PHE A 25 -0.84 -2.32 -24.29
C PHE A 25 0.39 -2.07 -23.40
N LEU A 26 1.29 -1.19 -23.85
CA LEU A 26 2.45 -0.78 -23.09
C LEU A 26 2.01 0.21 -22.00
N ALA A 27 1.93 -0.26 -20.76
CA ALA A 27 1.48 0.53 -19.62
C ALA A 27 2.63 1.29 -18.95
N VAL A 28 3.82 0.71 -18.94
CA VAL A 28 5.05 1.33 -18.41
C VAL A 28 6.17 0.98 -19.38
N SER A 29 6.82 1.99 -19.95
CA SER A 29 7.87 1.81 -20.95
C SER A 29 9.26 1.66 -20.35
N ASP A 30 9.59 2.55 -19.41
CA ASP A 30 10.87 2.60 -18.72
C ASP A 30 10.72 3.48 -17.47
N VAL A 31 10.83 2.87 -16.31
CA VAL A 31 10.87 3.59 -15.04
C VAL A 31 12.15 3.26 -14.32
N THR A 32 12.96 4.26 -14.08
CA THR A 32 14.19 4.19 -13.30
C THR A 32 14.10 5.20 -12.17
N MET A 33 14.19 4.71 -10.91
CA MET A 33 13.97 5.54 -9.73
C MET A 33 14.66 4.91 -8.52
N ASP A 34 15.24 5.74 -7.67
CA ASP A 34 15.71 5.39 -6.33
C ASP A 34 14.88 6.14 -5.29
N VAL A 35 14.49 5.45 -4.21
CA VAL A 35 13.76 6.03 -3.07
C VAL A 35 14.50 5.66 -1.80
N GLN A 36 14.78 6.65 -0.96
CA GLN A 36 15.45 6.45 0.32
C GLN A 36 14.43 6.06 1.41
N GLU A 37 14.91 5.49 2.49
CA GLU A 37 14.08 5.22 3.66
C GLU A 37 13.55 6.53 4.25
N GLY A 38 12.26 6.56 4.57
CA GLY A 38 11.57 7.74 5.09
C GLY A 38 11.21 8.81 4.04
N GLU A 39 11.50 8.57 2.77
CA GLU A 39 11.19 9.52 1.70
C GLU A 39 9.71 9.43 1.27
N LEU A 40 9.10 10.58 0.99
CA LEU A 40 7.76 10.69 0.41
C LEU A 40 7.87 10.99 -1.08
N ILE A 41 7.36 10.08 -1.92
CA ILE A 41 7.34 10.23 -3.37
C ILE A 41 5.92 10.42 -3.87
N SER A 42 5.71 11.39 -4.74
CA SER A 42 4.45 11.61 -5.44
C SER A 42 4.62 11.35 -6.95
N LEU A 43 3.84 10.40 -7.47
CA LEU A 43 3.79 10.13 -8.91
C LEU A 43 2.72 11.01 -9.56
N VAL A 44 3.13 11.98 -10.36
CA VAL A 44 2.25 12.93 -11.04
C VAL A 44 2.26 12.68 -12.56
N GLY A 45 1.10 12.77 -13.19
CA GLY A 45 0.97 12.59 -14.64
C GLY A 45 -0.49 12.39 -15.05
N PRO A 46 -0.79 12.43 -16.36
CA PRO A 46 -2.15 12.28 -16.89
C PRO A 46 -2.75 10.90 -16.56
N SER A 47 -4.07 10.78 -16.71
CA SER A 47 -4.74 9.48 -16.57
C SER A 47 -4.19 8.50 -17.62
N GLY A 48 -3.98 7.24 -17.20
CA GLY A 48 -3.47 6.18 -18.08
C GLY A 48 -1.95 6.17 -18.31
N CYS A 49 -1.16 7.08 -17.73
CA CYS A 49 0.31 7.09 -17.92
C CYS A 49 1.07 6.03 -17.08
N GLY A 50 0.38 5.10 -16.42
CA GLY A 50 1.01 3.96 -15.76
C GLY A 50 1.25 4.10 -14.26
N LYS A 51 0.83 5.19 -13.57
CA LYS A 51 1.02 5.39 -12.12
C LYS A 51 0.51 4.20 -11.28
N THR A 52 -0.75 3.84 -11.45
CA THR A 52 -1.37 2.67 -10.80
C THR A 52 -0.62 1.37 -11.12
N THR A 53 -0.07 1.24 -12.33
CA THR A 53 0.72 0.06 -12.72
C THR A 53 2.02 -0.01 -11.92
N VAL A 54 2.74 1.11 -11.77
CA VAL A 54 3.96 1.18 -10.95
C VAL A 54 3.65 0.86 -9.49
N VAL A 55 2.58 1.44 -8.93
CA VAL A 55 2.12 1.14 -7.56
C VAL A 55 1.83 -0.35 -7.38
N LYS A 56 1.12 -0.99 -8.34
CA LYS A 56 0.82 -2.42 -8.30
C LYS A 56 2.07 -3.31 -8.42
N ILE A 57 3.07 -2.89 -9.19
CA ILE A 57 4.36 -3.59 -9.28
C ILE A 57 5.08 -3.51 -7.93
N LEU A 58 5.16 -2.33 -7.32
CA LEU A 58 5.75 -2.14 -5.99
C LEU A 58 5.01 -2.92 -4.90
N ALA A 59 3.68 -3.07 -5.03
CA ALA A 59 2.87 -3.88 -4.14
C ALA A 59 3.04 -5.40 -4.33
N GLY A 60 3.79 -5.84 -5.35
CA GLY A 60 3.90 -7.26 -5.71
C GLY A 60 2.63 -7.87 -6.30
N LEU A 61 1.66 -7.02 -6.71
CA LEU A 61 0.40 -7.47 -7.33
C LEU A 61 0.57 -7.78 -8.82
N HIS A 62 1.60 -7.22 -9.45
CA HIS A 62 1.96 -7.47 -10.84
C HIS A 62 3.47 -7.60 -10.98
N ASP A 63 3.91 -8.57 -11.76
CA ASP A 63 5.30 -8.68 -12.16
C ASP A 63 5.64 -7.65 -13.25
N ALA A 64 6.86 -7.13 -13.22
CA ALA A 64 7.43 -6.38 -14.34
C ALA A 64 7.79 -7.34 -15.48
N ASP A 65 7.55 -6.91 -16.73
CA ASP A 65 7.95 -7.71 -17.92
C ASP A 65 9.40 -7.43 -18.35
N GLY A 66 10.03 -6.42 -17.74
CA GLY A 66 11.43 -6.09 -17.97
C GLY A 66 11.97 -5.15 -16.90
N GLY A 67 13.29 -5.06 -16.83
CA GLY A 67 13.96 -4.29 -15.79
C GLY A 67 14.09 -5.04 -14.47
N THR A 68 14.41 -4.30 -13.41
CA THR A 68 14.55 -4.85 -12.05
C THR A 68 13.81 -3.99 -11.03
N VAL A 69 13.19 -4.66 -10.04
CA VAL A 69 12.54 -4.07 -8.89
C VAL A 69 13.18 -4.63 -7.63
N GLN A 70 13.74 -3.78 -6.82
CA GLN A 70 14.30 -4.14 -5.52
C GLN A 70 13.67 -3.27 -4.45
N ILE A 71 13.16 -3.91 -3.38
CA ILE A 71 12.61 -3.23 -2.20
C ILE A 71 13.30 -3.82 -0.96
N GLY A 72 13.70 -2.96 -0.05
CA GLY A 72 14.55 -3.32 1.07
C GLY A 72 16.02 -3.39 0.70
N ASN A 73 16.85 -3.37 1.72
CA ASN A 73 18.30 -3.46 1.60
C ASN A 73 18.87 -4.29 2.77
N ALA A 74 20.18 -4.43 2.86
CA ALA A 74 20.82 -5.22 3.92
C ALA A 74 20.52 -4.70 5.34
N ARG A 75 20.22 -3.40 5.51
CA ARG A 75 19.87 -2.78 6.80
C ARG A 75 18.39 -2.90 7.10
N THR A 76 17.56 -2.83 6.06
CA THR A 76 16.08 -2.88 6.17
C THR A 76 15.56 -3.99 5.25
N PRO A 77 15.64 -5.27 5.70
CA PRO A 77 15.05 -6.39 4.98
C PRO A 77 13.54 -6.15 4.79
N PHE A 78 13.02 -6.59 3.65
CA PHE A 78 11.63 -6.32 3.25
C PHE A 78 10.89 -7.62 2.93
N ASP A 79 9.73 -7.80 3.56
CA ASP A 79 8.78 -8.87 3.29
C ASP A 79 7.47 -8.27 2.78
N PRO A 80 7.14 -8.39 1.48
CA PRO A 80 5.92 -7.80 0.91
C PRO A 80 4.64 -8.19 1.64
N ALA A 81 4.58 -9.40 2.20
CA ALA A 81 3.39 -9.89 2.91
C ALA A 81 3.15 -9.17 4.24
N ARG A 82 4.19 -8.57 4.83
CA ARG A 82 4.16 -7.93 6.15
C ARG A 82 4.44 -6.44 6.12
N ASP A 83 5.24 -6.00 5.17
CA ASP A 83 5.85 -4.67 5.21
C ASP A 83 5.14 -3.65 4.31
N ILE A 84 4.05 -4.05 3.61
CA ILE A 84 3.26 -3.13 2.76
C ILE A 84 1.93 -2.80 3.41
N GLY A 85 1.66 -1.49 3.55
CA GLY A 85 0.33 -0.95 3.76
C GLY A 85 -0.19 -0.37 2.45
N MET A 86 -1.38 -0.79 2.00
CA MET A 86 -1.94 -0.31 0.73
C MET A 86 -3.27 0.40 0.92
N VAL A 87 -3.38 1.58 0.34
CA VAL A 87 -4.62 2.37 0.22
C VAL A 87 -4.98 2.44 -1.25
N PHE A 88 -6.13 1.87 -1.61
CA PHE A 88 -6.66 1.90 -2.97
C PHE A 88 -7.50 3.16 -3.20
N GLN A 89 -7.67 3.57 -4.45
CA GLN A 89 -8.53 4.67 -4.86
C GLN A 89 -9.97 4.51 -4.32
N GLN A 90 -10.49 3.28 -4.30
CA GLN A 90 -11.69 2.92 -3.55
C GLN A 90 -11.30 2.26 -2.24
N ALA A 91 -12.01 2.54 -1.16
CA ALA A 91 -11.69 2.06 0.18
C ALA A 91 -11.65 0.53 0.34
N LEU A 92 -12.35 -0.22 -0.54
CA LEU A 92 -12.41 -1.68 -0.57
C LEU A 92 -12.60 -2.30 0.84
N LEU A 93 -13.54 -1.76 1.60
CA LEU A 93 -13.90 -2.30 2.91
C LEU A 93 -14.80 -3.52 2.77
N LEU A 94 -14.61 -4.50 3.67
CA LEU A 94 -15.46 -5.68 3.76
C LEU A 94 -16.81 -5.29 4.36
N LYS A 95 -17.87 -5.37 3.57
CA LYS A 95 -19.22 -4.86 3.93
C LYS A 95 -19.86 -5.57 5.12
N TRP A 96 -19.44 -6.80 5.40
CA TRP A 96 -19.93 -7.66 6.49
C TRP A 96 -19.10 -7.55 7.78
N ARG A 97 -18.03 -6.74 7.78
CA ARG A 97 -17.22 -6.41 8.96
C ARG A 97 -17.49 -5.00 9.44
N THR A 98 -17.40 -4.80 10.74
CA THR A 98 -17.42 -3.46 11.33
C THR A 98 -16.22 -2.63 10.86
N ILE A 99 -16.24 -1.35 11.15
CA ILE A 99 -15.12 -0.44 10.86
C ILE A 99 -13.87 -0.88 11.61
N LEU A 100 -14.01 -1.20 12.89
CA LEU A 100 -12.90 -1.72 13.70
C LEU A 100 -12.33 -3.02 13.12
N ASP A 101 -13.20 -3.96 12.76
CA ASP A 101 -12.77 -5.25 12.21
C ASP A 101 -12.17 -5.12 10.79
N ASN A 102 -12.59 -4.11 10.02
CA ASN A 102 -11.91 -3.76 8.76
C ASN A 102 -10.48 -3.27 9.00
N VAL A 103 -10.27 -2.42 10.00
CA VAL A 103 -8.92 -1.93 10.35
C VAL A 103 -8.05 -3.06 10.88
N LEU A 104 -8.60 -4.01 11.62
CA LEU A 104 -7.88 -5.15 12.20
C LEU A 104 -7.44 -6.20 11.17
N LEU A 105 -8.06 -6.24 9.99
CA LEU A 105 -7.85 -7.30 9.00
C LEU A 105 -6.36 -7.59 8.68
N PRO A 106 -5.49 -6.61 8.38
CA PRO A 106 -4.09 -6.90 8.14
C PRO A 106 -3.37 -7.44 9.38
N ALA A 107 -3.69 -6.95 10.58
CA ALA A 107 -3.11 -7.45 11.82
C ALA A 107 -3.47 -8.93 12.08
N GLU A 108 -4.69 -9.34 11.74
CA GLU A 108 -5.13 -10.74 11.79
C GLU A 108 -4.33 -11.60 10.79
N ILE A 109 -4.13 -11.10 9.55
CA ILE A 109 -3.41 -11.83 8.49
C ILE A 109 -1.95 -12.06 8.88
N VAL A 110 -1.27 -11.04 9.42
CA VAL A 110 0.14 -11.16 9.81
C VAL A 110 0.34 -11.78 11.19
N GLY A 111 -0.74 -12.11 11.90
CA GLY A 111 -0.72 -12.81 13.19
C GLY A 111 -0.30 -11.93 14.36
N LEU A 112 -0.64 -10.65 14.39
CA LEU A 112 -0.36 -9.78 15.54
C LEU A 112 -1.24 -10.14 16.75
N PRO A 113 -0.76 -9.90 17.98
CA PRO A 113 -1.56 -10.09 19.18
C PRO A 113 -2.83 -9.25 19.16
N ILE A 114 -4.00 -9.87 19.07
CA ILE A 114 -5.29 -9.22 18.80
C ILE A 114 -5.63 -8.13 19.82
N LYS A 115 -5.25 -8.32 21.10
CA LYS A 115 -5.52 -7.33 22.15
C LYS A 115 -4.78 -6.02 21.91
N ALA A 116 -3.50 -6.10 21.57
CA ALA A 116 -2.68 -4.93 21.22
C ALA A 116 -3.15 -4.30 19.90
N ALA A 117 -3.45 -5.11 18.90
CA ALA A 117 -3.98 -4.65 17.63
C ALA A 117 -5.30 -3.88 17.79
N ARG A 118 -6.22 -4.33 18.65
CA ARG A 118 -7.48 -3.61 18.94
C ARG A 118 -7.26 -2.23 19.57
N THR A 119 -6.30 -2.12 20.47
CA THR A 119 -5.95 -0.81 21.07
C THR A 119 -5.42 0.12 20.00
N ARG A 120 -4.43 -0.33 19.21
CA ARG A 120 -3.86 0.44 18.10
C ARG A 120 -4.91 0.80 17.03
N ALA A 121 -5.84 -0.10 16.71
CA ALA A 121 -6.90 0.18 15.75
C ALA A 121 -7.81 1.33 16.20
N ARG A 122 -8.16 1.40 17.50
CA ARG A 122 -8.94 2.52 18.05
C ARG A 122 -8.15 3.84 18.02
N GLU A 123 -6.86 3.79 18.34
CA GLU A 123 -5.97 4.97 18.25
C GLU A 123 -5.91 5.48 16.80
N LEU A 124 -5.73 4.60 15.82
CA LEU A 124 -5.71 4.96 14.40
C LEU A 124 -7.06 5.53 13.94
N LEU A 125 -8.18 4.92 14.36
CA LEU A 125 -9.52 5.45 14.06
C LEU A 125 -9.73 6.83 14.69
N HIS A 126 -9.24 7.05 15.91
CA HIS A 126 -9.26 8.37 16.54
C HIS A 126 -8.44 9.39 15.75
N LEU A 127 -7.21 9.04 15.33
CA LEU A 127 -6.33 9.92 14.53
C LEU A 127 -6.97 10.34 13.21
N VAL A 128 -7.73 9.45 12.55
CA VAL A 128 -8.43 9.81 11.31
C VAL A 128 -9.83 10.41 11.53
N GLY A 129 -10.18 10.74 12.81
CA GLY A 129 -11.44 11.39 13.16
C GLY A 129 -12.67 10.49 13.04
N LEU A 130 -12.52 9.20 13.35
CA LEU A 130 -13.58 8.19 13.31
C LEU A 130 -13.86 7.56 14.70
N ALA A 131 -13.45 8.21 15.79
CA ALA A 131 -13.84 7.79 17.14
C ALA A 131 -15.37 7.74 17.28
N GLY A 132 -15.87 6.67 17.89
CA GLY A 132 -17.32 6.42 18.05
C GLY A 132 -17.99 5.78 16.81
N HIS A 133 -17.22 5.40 15.78
CA HIS A 133 -17.72 4.71 14.59
C HIS A 133 -17.23 3.26 14.49
N GLU A 134 -16.57 2.75 15.52
CA GLU A 134 -15.89 1.45 15.54
C GLU A 134 -16.85 0.29 15.19
N ASP A 135 -18.06 0.32 15.74
CA ASP A 135 -19.07 -0.72 15.58
C ASP A 135 -20.00 -0.50 14.37
N LYS A 136 -19.78 0.58 13.61
CA LYS A 136 -20.53 0.82 12.37
C LYS A 136 -20.05 -0.09 11.25
N TYR A 137 -20.91 -0.29 10.26
CA TYR A 137 -20.58 -1.00 9.02
C TYR A 137 -20.26 -0.01 7.89
N PRO A 138 -19.50 -0.39 6.86
CA PRO A 138 -19.10 0.50 5.78
C PRO A 138 -20.26 1.24 5.11
N GLN A 139 -21.40 0.59 4.91
CA GLN A 139 -22.60 1.20 4.30
C GLN A 139 -23.23 2.31 5.13
N GLN A 140 -22.86 2.45 6.40
CA GLN A 140 -23.34 3.50 7.30
C GLN A 140 -22.43 4.74 7.29
N LEU A 141 -21.31 4.69 6.54
CA LEU A 141 -20.32 5.74 6.48
C LEU A 141 -20.34 6.43 5.11
N SER A 142 -20.02 7.73 5.10
CA SER A 142 -19.74 8.45 3.85
C SER A 142 -18.48 7.91 3.15
N GLY A 143 -18.36 8.16 1.85
CA GLY A 143 -17.17 7.72 1.08
C GLY A 143 -15.84 8.23 1.67
N GLY A 144 -15.82 9.48 2.14
CA GLY A 144 -14.64 10.04 2.81
C GLY A 144 -14.33 9.35 4.15
N MET A 145 -15.33 8.94 4.92
CA MET A 145 -15.14 8.15 6.13
C MET A 145 -14.62 6.76 5.82
N GLN A 146 -15.14 6.12 4.76
CA GLN A 146 -14.63 4.83 4.30
C GLN A 146 -13.17 4.92 3.87
N GLN A 147 -12.79 5.97 3.16
CA GLN A 147 -11.41 6.18 2.75
C GLN A 147 -10.47 6.39 3.94
N ARG A 148 -10.88 7.16 4.95
CA ARG A 148 -10.14 7.32 6.21
C ARG A 148 -10.00 6.00 6.97
N THR A 149 -11.02 5.14 6.94
CA THR A 149 -10.92 3.77 7.48
C THR A 149 -9.88 2.95 6.74
N ALA A 150 -9.84 3.04 5.40
CA ALA A 150 -8.83 2.35 4.58
C ALA A 150 -7.42 2.84 4.89
N ILE A 151 -7.24 4.13 5.16
CA ILE A 151 -5.96 4.67 5.62
C ILE A 151 -5.58 4.06 6.98
N ALA A 152 -6.48 4.10 7.98
CA ALA A 152 -6.21 3.49 9.29
C ALA A 152 -5.86 1.99 9.17
N ARG A 153 -6.55 1.25 8.29
CA ARG A 153 -6.26 -0.16 7.99
C ARG A 153 -4.85 -0.36 7.44
N ALA A 154 -4.38 0.52 6.57
CA ALA A 154 -3.05 0.40 5.97
C ALA A 154 -1.92 0.56 7.00
N PHE A 155 -2.15 1.25 8.11
CA PHE A 155 -1.14 1.53 9.15
C PHE A 155 -1.18 0.56 10.34
N ILE A 156 -2.14 -0.37 10.43
CA ILE A 156 -2.35 -1.17 11.64
C ILE A 156 -1.16 -2.06 12.02
N HIS A 157 -0.48 -2.63 11.04
CA HIS A 157 0.62 -3.57 11.21
C HIS A 157 2.01 -2.92 11.12
N ASP A 158 2.07 -1.57 11.17
CA ASP A 158 3.30 -0.78 11.12
C ASP A 158 4.20 -1.09 9.91
N PRO A 159 3.69 -0.94 8.69
CA PRO A 159 4.39 -1.32 7.48
C PRO A 159 5.59 -0.40 7.21
N LYS A 160 6.63 -0.94 6.55
CA LYS A 160 7.81 -0.18 6.11
C LYS A 160 7.55 0.64 4.84
N LEU A 161 6.54 0.25 4.06
CA LEU A 161 6.14 0.91 2.82
C LEU A 161 4.64 1.15 2.79
N ILE A 162 4.24 2.41 2.61
CA ILE A 162 2.85 2.77 2.33
C ILE A 162 2.72 3.11 0.85
N LEU A 163 1.80 2.45 0.18
CA LEU A 163 1.43 2.71 -1.21
C LEU A 163 0.01 3.28 -1.25
N MET A 164 -0.17 4.41 -1.94
CA MET A 164 -1.47 5.08 -2.11
C MET A 164 -1.75 5.27 -3.61
N ASP A 165 -2.89 4.71 -4.08
CA ASP A 165 -3.33 4.80 -5.48
C ASP A 165 -4.60 5.66 -5.62
#